data_9581e1244493289b8a2af7314d32498f
#
_entry.id   9581e1244493289b8a2af7314d32498f
#
_cell.length_a   1.000
_cell.length_b   1.000
_cell.length_c   1.000
_cell.angle_alpha   90.00
_cell.angle_beta   90.00
_cell.angle_gamma   90.00
#
_symmetry.space_group_name_H-M   'P 1'
#
loop_
_entity.id
_entity.type
_entity.pdbx_description
1 polymer ?
#
loop_
_entity_poly.entity_id
_entity_poly.type
_entity_poly.pdbx_seq_one_letter_code
_entity_poly.pdbx_strand_id
1 'polypeptide(L)'
;MSAHDVSERPMRILHVLRAPLGGLFRHVIDLAREQVARGHAVGLIADSLTGGARADAVFASLAPKLRLGVSRVPMRRNPHFSDLGAIAHVRHTIRTSNADVVHGHGSKGAVYARLPGFLPSASEAIRAYTPHGGSFNYRPGSGIHRVYMTIERMLAAATDIFLFESAFIESRFNEYVGSTRALSRVIVNGISPCEFVPVAPNADAADFLYVGELRAAKGIDTLLEAIAAIRIASELAPRAVLVGSGPDQAMLTAQASRLGITGQISFAGAMPAREAFRLGRVLIVPSRAESLPYVVLEAAGARIPMVATNVGGIPEIFGPFKSRLIPPNDAAALSDAMIGALRGSATIRAMEADALAAVVEQRFSIANMADSVMAGYREAIASRKARGGDALRAAA
;
A
#
# COMPACT_ATOMS: atom_id res chain seq x y z
N MET A 1 -25.58 -31.64 -2.66
CA MET A 1 -24.44 -30.84 -3.15
C MET A 1 -23.38 -30.87 -2.09
N SER A 2 -22.24 -31.47 -2.40
CA SER A 2 -21.13 -31.69 -1.46
C SER A 2 -20.45 -30.33 -1.15
N ALA A 3 -19.89 -30.20 0.07
CA ALA A 3 -19.16 -29.02 0.53
C ALA A 3 -17.94 -28.64 -0.38
N HIS A 4 -17.51 -29.54 -1.26
CA HIS A 4 -16.44 -29.31 -2.25
C HIS A 4 -16.85 -28.41 -3.42
N ASP A 5 -18.15 -28.25 -3.73
CA ASP A 5 -18.63 -27.58 -4.95
C ASP A 5 -18.70 -26.02 -4.83
N VAL A 6 -18.55 -25.47 -3.61
CA VAL A 6 -18.58 -24.00 -3.37
C VAL A 6 -17.19 -23.36 -3.58
N SER A 7 -16.11 -24.16 -3.61
CA SER A 7 -14.74 -23.64 -3.64
C SER A 7 -14.23 -23.21 -5.04
N GLU A 8 -14.86 -23.68 -6.12
CA GLU A 8 -14.36 -23.50 -7.51
C GLU A 8 -15.16 -22.51 -8.37
N ARG A 9 -16.31 -22.03 -7.89
CA ARG A 9 -17.11 -21.10 -8.72
C ARG A 9 -16.39 -19.77 -8.93
N PRO A 10 -16.25 -19.30 -10.18
CA PRO A 10 -15.76 -17.95 -10.46
C PRO A 10 -16.61 -16.89 -9.78
N MET A 11 -15.95 -16.00 -9.01
CA MET A 11 -16.62 -14.88 -8.33
C MET A 11 -16.67 -13.64 -9.23
N ARG A 12 -17.66 -12.77 -8.98
CA ARG A 12 -17.83 -11.45 -9.59
C ARG A 12 -17.40 -10.40 -8.57
N ILE A 13 -16.26 -9.76 -8.80
CA ILE A 13 -15.56 -8.90 -7.84
C ILE A 13 -15.47 -7.49 -8.36
N LEU A 14 -15.94 -6.52 -7.58
CA LEU A 14 -15.80 -5.09 -7.87
C LEU A 14 -14.83 -4.45 -6.88
N HIS A 15 -13.74 -3.86 -7.37
CA HIS A 15 -12.85 -3.02 -6.57
C HIS A 15 -13.23 -1.56 -6.71
N VAL A 16 -13.27 -0.86 -5.57
CA VAL A 16 -13.59 0.57 -5.50
C VAL A 16 -12.44 1.32 -4.85
N LEU A 17 -11.83 2.27 -5.56
CA LEU A 17 -10.70 3.05 -5.06
C LEU A 17 -10.82 4.52 -5.46
N ARG A 18 -10.49 5.43 -4.51
CA ARG A 18 -10.50 6.86 -4.83
C ARG A 18 -9.25 7.32 -5.57
N ALA A 19 -8.07 6.91 -5.14
CA ALA A 19 -6.83 7.45 -5.69
C ALA A 19 -6.08 6.40 -6.50
N PRO A 20 -6.14 6.42 -7.85
CA PRO A 20 -5.37 5.54 -8.69
C PRO A 20 -3.89 5.99 -8.74
N LEU A 21 -3.23 6.01 -7.58
CA LEU A 21 -1.85 6.47 -7.36
C LEU A 21 -1.15 5.61 -6.31
N GLY A 22 0.17 5.47 -6.43
CA GLY A 22 1.05 4.88 -5.43
C GLY A 22 0.77 3.41 -5.13
N GLY A 23 1.12 2.99 -3.90
CA GLY A 23 1.05 1.59 -3.47
C GLY A 23 -0.36 1.02 -3.43
N LEU A 24 -1.38 1.83 -3.06
CA LEU A 24 -2.78 1.41 -3.09
C LEU A 24 -3.21 1.03 -4.51
N PHE A 25 -2.92 1.88 -5.50
CA PHE A 25 -3.29 1.60 -6.89
C PHE A 25 -2.57 0.35 -7.41
N ARG A 26 -1.29 0.24 -7.13
CA ARG A 26 -0.51 -0.96 -7.45
C ARG A 26 -1.14 -2.22 -6.88
N HIS A 27 -1.46 -2.23 -5.58
CA HIS A 27 -2.11 -3.36 -4.91
C HIS A 27 -3.40 -3.78 -5.62
N VAL A 28 -4.26 -2.82 -5.94
CA VAL A 28 -5.55 -3.12 -6.61
C VAL A 28 -5.34 -3.70 -8.00
N ILE A 29 -4.41 -3.13 -8.79
CA ILE A 29 -4.14 -3.61 -10.15
C ILE A 29 -3.52 -5.01 -10.14
N ASP A 30 -2.56 -5.25 -9.25
CA ASP A 30 -1.90 -6.54 -9.14
C ASP A 30 -2.87 -7.62 -8.64
N LEU A 31 -3.70 -7.32 -7.64
CA LEU A 31 -4.75 -8.20 -7.16
C LEU A 31 -5.79 -8.50 -8.26
N ALA A 32 -6.23 -7.48 -9.00
CA ALA A 32 -7.19 -7.65 -10.09
C ALA A 32 -6.63 -8.56 -11.21
N ARG A 33 -5.34 -8.41 -11.56
CA ARG A 33 -4.67 -9.28 -12.54
C ARG A 33 -4.64 -10.73 -12.08
N GLU A 34 -4.28 -10.96 -10.82
CA GLU A 34 -4.24 -12.29 -10.23
C GLU A 34 -5.64 -12.94 -10.18
N GLN A 35 -6.65 -12.17 -9.83
CA GLN A 35 -8.04 -12.65 -9.82
C GLN A 35 -8.54 -13.00 -11.23
N VAL A 36 -8.23 -12.17 -12.23
CA VAL A 36 -8.54 -12.49 -13.63
C VAL A 36 -7.82 -13.74 -14.10
N ALA A 37 -6.54 -13.91 -13.76
CA ALA A 37 -5.75 -15.09 -14.12
C ALA A 37 -6.32 -16.38 -13.49
N ARG A 38 -6.99 -16.26 -12.33
CA ARG A 38 -7.73 -17.36 -11.67
C ARG A 38 -9.17 -17.54 -12.21
N GLY A 39 -9.56 -16.85 -13.27
CA GLY A 39 -10.84 -17.01 -13.95
C GLY A 39 -12.01 -16.21 -13.35
N HIS A 40 -11.76 -15.34 -12.36
CA HIS A 40 -12.81 -14.50 -11.79
C HIS A 40 -13.23 -13.37 -12.71
N ALA A 41 -14.48 -12.92 -12.61
CA ALA A 41 -14.98 -11.74 -13.30
C ALA A 41 -14.71 -10.50 -12.43
N VAL A 42 -13.78 -9.64 -12.86
CA VAL A 42 -13.34 -8.48 -12.10
C VAL A 42 -13.77 -7.18 -12.76
N GLY A 43 -14.09 -6.16 -11.98
CA GLY A 43 -14.33 -4.79 -12.41
C GLY A 43 -13.67 -3.78 -11.48
N LEU A 44 -13.41 -2.58 -12.01
CA LEU A 44 -12.78 -1.48 -11.27
C LEU A 44 -13.65 -0.23 -11.34
N ILE A 45 -13.84 0.44 -10.20
CA ILE A 45 -14.45 1.75 -10.09
C ILE A 45 -13.43 2.69 -9.43
N ALA A 46 -12.99 3.73 -10.14
CA ALA A 46 -11.93 4.62 -9.68
C ALA A 46 -12.27 6.09 -9.91
N ASP A 47 -11.54 6.99 -9.19
CA ASP A 47 -11.66 8.42 -9.40
C ASP A 47 -11.23 8.84 -10.81
N SER A 48 -12.02 9.71 -11.44
CA SER A 48 -11.71 10.30 -12.75
C SER A 48 -10.85 11.57 -12.67
N LEU A 49 -10.70 12.17 -11.49
CA LEU A 49 -10.02 13.45 -11.30
C LEU A 49 -8.52 13.30 -11.00
N THR A 50 -8.07 12.10 -10.68
CA THR A 50 -6.67 11.83 -10.31
C THR A 50 -6.08 10.67 -11.09
N GLY A 51 -4.75 10.51 -11.03
CA GLY A 51 -4.02 9.43 -11.69
C GLY A 51 -3.37 9.82 -13.02
N GLY A 52 -3.96 10.77 -13.76
CA GLY A 52 -3.44 11.28 -15.03
C GLY A 52 -3.14 10.19 -16.06
N ALA A 53 -2.36 10.53 -17.07
CA ALA A 53 -2.04 9.66 -18.22
C ALA A 53 -1.46 8.28 -17.79
N ARG A 54 -0.70 8.22 -16.69
CA ARG A 54 -0.15 6.95 -16.19
C ARG A 54 -1.25 5.98 -15.75
N ALA A 55 -2.23 6.45 -15.00
CA ALA A 55 -3.34 5.61 -14.55
C ALA A 55 -4.24 5.24 -15.73
N ASP A 56 -4.45 6.18 -16.67
CA ASP A 56 -5.26 5.95 -17.86
C ASP A 56 -4.66 4.85 -18.75
N ALA A 57 -3.34 4.85 -18.95
CA ALA A 57 -2.63 3.79 -19.66
C ALA A 57 -2.78 2.42 -18.98
N VAL A 58 -2.68 2.37 -17.64
CA VAL A 58 -2.86 1.13 -16.87
C VAL A 58 -4.30 0.61 -17.02
N PHE A 59 -5.31 1.48 -16.87
CA PHE A 59 -6.71 1.09 -17.05
C PHE A 59 -6.99 0.62 -18.47
N ALA A 60 -6.49 1.32 -19.48
CA ALA A 60 -6.65 0.93 -20.89
C ALA A 60 -6.06 -0.46 -21.17
N SER A 61 -4.89 -0.77 -20.62
CA SER A 61 -4.23 -2.07 -20.78
C SER A 61 -4.98 -3.23 -20.08
N LEU A 62 -5.69 -2.91 -18.99
CA LEU A 62 -6.40 -3.91 -18.19
C LEU A 62 -7.86 -4.09 -18.61
N ALA A 63 -8.52 -3.04 -19.11
CA ALA A 63 -9.94 -3.03 -19.45
C ALA A 63 -10.40 -4.20 -20.34
N PRO A 64 -9.66 -4.64 -21.37
CA PRO A 64 -10.05 -5.79 -22.19
C PRO A 64 -10.13 -7.12 -21.42
N LYS A 65 -9.46 -7.23 -20.29
CA LYS A 65 -9.41 -8.43 -19.43
C LYS A 65 -10.46 -8.41 -18.34
N LEU A 66 -11.07 -7.25 -18.06
CA LEU A 66 -12.01 -7.06 -16.97
C LEU A 66 -13.45 -7.28 -17.44
N ARG A 67 -14.01 -8.44 -17.14
CA ARG A 67 -15.40 -8.81 -17.57
C ARG A 67 -16.47 -7.89 -16.97
N LEU A 68 -16.23 -7.24 -15.83
CA LEU A 68 -17.15 -6.27 -15.23
C LEU A 68 -16.78 -4.82 -15.59
N GLY A 69 -15.78 -4.63 -16.44
CA GLY A 69 -15.36 -3.34 -16.98
C GLY A 69 -14.58 -2.45 -16.01
N VAL A 70 -14.25 -1.26 -16.49
CA VAL A 70 -13.63 -0.17 -15.74
C VAL A 70 -14.54 1.05 -15.85
N SER A 71 -14.87 1.66 -14.71
CA SER A 71 -15.56 2.94 -14.71
C SER A 71 -14.79 3.99 -13.89
N ARG A 72 -14.80 5.22 -14.38
CA ARG A 72 -14.15 6.36 -13.75
C ARG A 72 -15.23 7.39 -13.41
N VAL A 73 -15.35 7.73 -12.12
CA VAL A 73 -16.32 8.71 -11.61
C VAL A 73 -15.64 9.74 -10.72
N PRO A 74 -16.13 11.00 -10.65
CA PRO A 74 -15.52 12.01 -9.80
C PRO A 74 -15.60 11.64 -8.32
N MET A 75 -14.42 11.44 -7.68
CA MET A 75 -14.28 11.12 -6.25
C MET A 75 -13.28 12.10 -5.62
N ARG A 76 -13.74 13.25 -5.17
CA ARG A 76 -12.88 14.28 -4.56
C ARG A 76 -12.30 13.80 -3.21
N ARG A 77 -11.13 14.35 -2.82
CA ARG A 77 -10.48 13.99 -1.55
C ARG A 77 -11.36 14.34 -0.34
N ASN A 78 -11.86 15.56 -0.31
CA ASN A 78 -12.76 16.05 0.75
C ASN A 78 -14.22 15.69 0.47
N PRO A 79 -15.10 15.65 1.48
CA PRO A 79 -16.53 15.48 1.26
C PRO A 79 -17.06 16.51 0.26
N HIS A 80 -17.87 16.05 -0.70
CA HIS A 80 -18.41 16.89 -1.77
C HIS A 80 -19.72 16.31 -2.30
N PHE A 81 -20.59 17.14 -2.90
CA PHE A 81 -21.86 16.69 -3.48
C PHE A 81 -21.71 15.62 -4.56
N SER A 82 -20.60 15.60 -5.29
CA SER A 82 -20.30 14.53 -6.24
C SER A 82 -20.20 13.14 -5.60
N ASP A 83 -20.02 13.06 -4.28
CA ASP A 83 -19.96 11.78 -3.56
C ASP A 83 -21.30 11.04 -3.64
N LEU A 84 -22.42 11.75 -3.69
CA LEU A 84 -23.76 11.14 -3.87
C LEU A 84 -23.85 10.43 -5.23
N GLY A 85 -23.35 11.07 -6.30
CA GLY A 85 -23.29 10.46 -7.62
C GLY A 85 -22.36 9.24 -7.68
N ALA A 86 -21.21 9.33 -7.00
CA ALA A 86 -20.28 8.21 -6.91
C ALA A 86 -20.88 7.01 -6.14
N ILE A 87 -21.57 7.25 -5.01
CA ILE A 87 -22.27 6.22 -4.25
C ILE A 87 -23.39 5.58 -5.08
N ALA A 88 -24.19 6.39 -5.76
CA ALA A 88 -25.27 5.91 -6.64
C ALA A 88 -24.71 5.05 -7.79
N HIS A 89 -23.60 5.47 -8.41
CA HIS A 89 -22.92 4.72 -9.45
C HIS A 89 -22.38 3.38 -8.94
N VAL A 90 -21.69 3.37 -7.79
CA VAL A 90 -21.19 2.13 -7.17
C VAL A 90 -22.35 1.19 -6.86
N ARG A 91 -23.43 1.69 -6.25
CA ARG A 91 -24.65 0.90 -5.98
C ARG A 91 -25.27 0.31 -7.23
N HIS A 92 -25.41 1.11 -8.29
CA HIS A 92 -25.92 0.67 -9.59
C HIS A 92 -25.04 -0.44 -10.17
N THR A 93 -23.73 -0.23 -10.19
CA THR A 93 -22.78 -1.21 -10.73
C THR A 93 -22.78 -2.52 -9.94
N ILE A 94 -22.85 -2.49 -8.61
CA ILE A 94 -22.99 -3.70 -7.78
C ILE A 94 -24.21 -4.53 -8.21
N ARG A 95 -25.36 -3.86 -8.44
CA ARG A 95 -26.62 -4.54 -8.79
C ARG A 95 -26.60 -5.08 -10.23
N THR A 96 -26.18 -4.26 -11.18
CA THR A 96 -26.19 -4.63 -12.61
C THR A 96 -25.14 -5.67 -12.95
N SER A 97 -24.02 -5.67 -12.23
CA SER A 97 -22.98 -6.68 -12.40
C SER A 97 -23.27 -7.97 -11.61
N ASN A 98 -24.31 -8.05 -10.77
CA ASN A 98 -24.55 -9.16 -9.86
C ASN A 98 -23.26 -9.52 -9.10
N ALA A 99 -22.58 -8.52 -8.52
CA ALA A 99 -21.33 -8.73 -7.82
C ALA A 99 -21.51 -9.64 -6.59
N ASP A 100 -20.63 -10.62 -6.43
CA ASP A 100 -20.53 -11.43 -5.20
C ASP A 100 -19.76 -10.67 -4.11
N VAL A 101 -18.80 -9.83 -4.53
CA VAL A 101 -17.90 -9.07 -3.65
C VAL A 101 -17.78 -7.64 -4.13
N VAL A 102 -17.89 -6.67 -3.21
CA VAL A 102 -17.44 -5.30 -3.42
C VAL A 102 -16.31 -5.01 -2.42
N HIS A 103 -15.12 -4.72 -2.94
CA HIS A 103 -13.93 -4.47 -2.14
C HIS A 103 -13.53 -3.00 -2.22
N GLY A 104 -13.69 -2.30 -1.12
CA GLY A 104 -13.28 -0.90 -0.98
C GLY A 104 -11.82 -0.77 -0.54
N HIS A 105 -11.06 0.09 -1.22
CA HIS A 105 -9.65 0.32 -0.96
C HIS A 105 -9.39 1.75 -0.50
N GLY A 106 -8.67 1.89 0.62
CA GLY A 106 -8.44 3.16 1.29
C GLY A 106 -9.72 3.77 1.86
N SER A 107 -9.61 4.79 2.71
CA SER A 107 -10.75 5.30 3.48
C SER A 107 -11.94 5.69 2.61
N LYS A 108 -11.73 6.48 1.54
CA LYS A 108 -12.86 7.01 0.74
C LYS A 108 -13.42 5.99 -0.26
N GLY A 109 -12.56 5.15 -0.88
CA GLY A 109 -13.03 4.04 -1.72
C GLY A 109 -13.90 3.08 -0.93
N ALA A 110 -13.51 2.81 0.31
CA ALA A 110 -14.27 1.97 1.23
C ALA A 110 -15.60 2.60 1.68
N VAL A 111 -15.68 3.92 1.83
CA VAL A 111 -16.96 4.61 2.09
C VAL A 111 -17.95 4.31 0.96
N TYR A 112 -17.52 4.47 -0.29
CA TYR A 112 -18.37 4.22 -1.46
C TYR A 112 -18.78 2.74 -1.60
N ALA A 113 -17.93 1.81 -1.21
CA ALA A 113 -18.24 0.38 -1.24
C ALA A 113 -19.20 -0.05 -0.11
N ARG A 114 -19.06 0.56 1.10
CA ARG A 114 -19.79 0.15 2.31
C ARG A 114 -21.13 0.87 2.50
N LEU A 115 -21.23 2.19 2.20
CA LEU A 115 -22.47 2.96 2.38
C LEU A 115 -23.70 2.35 1.68
N PRO A 116 -23.62 1.82 0.44
CA PRO A 116 -24.75 1.13 -0.17
C PRO A 116 -25.35 -0.02 0.67
N GLY A 117 -24.58 -0.55 1.65
CA GLY A 117 -25.04 -1.59 2.56
C GLY A 117 -26.11 -1.16 3.55
N PHE A 118 -26.20 0.12 3.85
CA PHE A 118 -27.22 0.70 4.72
C PHE A 118 -28.50 1.11 3.99
N LEU A 119 -28.49 1.09 2.66
CA LEU A 119 -29.64 1.54 1.88
C LEU A 119 -30.67 0.42 1.69
N PRO A 120 -31.96 0.75 1.57
CA PRO A 120 -33.01 -0.24 1.27
C PRO A 120 -32.66 -1.05 0.02
N SER A 121 -33.03 -2.33 0.00
CA SER A 121 -32.68 -3.27 -1.08
C SER A 121 -31.18 -3.33 -1.36
N ALA A 122 -30.36 -3.33 -0.30
CA ALA A 122 -28.94 -3.57 -0.42
C ALA A 122 -28.68 -4.91 -1.11
N SER A 123 -27.67 -4.94 -1.98
CA SER A 123 -27.22 -6.17 -2.62
C SER A 123 -26.68 -7.17 -1.58
N GLU A 124 -26.82 -8.47 -1.86
CA GLU A 124 -26.23 -9.55 -1.07
C GLU A 124 -24.70 -9.66 -1.20
N ALA A 125 -24.09 -8.86 -2.07
CA ALA A 125 -22.63 -8.80 -2.21
C ALA A 125 -21.96 -8.57 -0.87
N ILE A 126 -20.96 -9.37 -0.52
CA ILE A 126 -20.13 -9.10 0.67
C ILE A 126 -19.32 -7.82 0.48
N ARG A 127 -19.07 -7.13 1.57
CA ARG A 127 -18.29 -5.89 1.60
C ARG A 127 -16.96 -6.13 2.29
N ALA A 128 -15.90 -6.17 1.48
CA ALA A 128 -14.53 -6.26 1.94
C ALA A 128 -13.90 -4.86 2.02
N TYR A 129 -12.97 -4.68 2.94
CA TYR A 129 -12.25 -3.42 3.11
C TYR A 129 -10.77 -3.63 3.40
N THR A 130 -9.90 -2.97 2.63
CA THR A 130 -8.46 -2.83 2.89
C THR A 130 -8.11 -1.35 3.11
N PRO A 131 -7.63 -0.96 4.30
CA PRO A 131 -7.35 0.43 4.66
C PRO A 131 -6.21 1.10 3.88
N HIS A 132 -5.14 0.40 3.59
CA HIS A 132 -3.89 0.93 3.01
C HIS A 132 -3.31 2.11 3.80
N GLY A 133 -3.31 2.00 5.13
CA GLY A 133 -2.96 3.07 6.03
C GLY A 133 -4.05 4.15 6.14
N GLY A 134 -4.37 4.80 5.06
CA GLY A 134 -5.49 5.73 4.93
C GLY A 134 -5.70 6.66 6.14
N SER A 135 -6.90 6.61 6.72
CA SER A 135 -7.31 7.36 7.91
C SER A 135 -6.54 7.03 9.19
N PHE A 136 -5.92 5.84 9.27
CA PHE A 136 -5.16 5.38 10.43
C PHE A 136 -3.78 6.03 10.55
N ASN A 137 -3.31 6.72 9.50
CA ASN A 137 -2.04 7.46 9.51
C ASN A 137 -2.17 8.91 10.01
N TYR A 138 -3.39 9.40 10.32
CA TYR A 138 -3.54 10.69 10.96
C TYR A 138 -3.02 10.66 12.41
N ARG A 139 -2.52 11.83 12.87
CA ARG A 139 -2.03 11.98 14.25
C ARG A 139 -3.13 11.60 15.24
N PRO A 140 -2.88 10.60 16.10
CA PRO A 140 -3.84 10.18 17.13
C PRO A 140 -4.30 11.36 17.99
N GLY A 141 -5.60 11.39 18.34
CA GLY A 141 -6.19 12.44 19.17
C GLY A 141 -6.50 13.76 18.45
N SER A 142 -6.04 13.95 17.20
CA SER A 142 -6.43 15.13 16.41
C SER A 142 -7.92 15.11 16.07
N GLY A 143 -8.54 16.29 15.84
CA GLY A 143 -9.96 16.39 15.48
C GLY A 143 -10.30 15.58 14.23
N ILE A 144 -9.44 15.65 13.21
CA ILE A 144 -9.61 14.89 11.97
C ILE A 144 -9.52 13.38 12.21
N HIS A 145 -8.59 12.92 13.04
CA HIS A 145 -8.47 11.50 13.42
C HIS A 145 -9.75 11.01 14.09
N ARG A 146 -10.28 11.76 15.08
CA ARG A 146 -11.53 11.38 15.78
C ARG A 146 -12.72 11.26 14.82
N VAL A 147 -12.86 12.20 13.89
CA VAL A 147 -13.93 12.16 12.87
C VAL A 147 -13.81 10.91 12.01
N TYR A 148 -12.61 10.62 11.48
CA TYR A 148 -12.41 9.42 10.66
C TYR A 148 -12.64 8.13 11.43
N MET A 149 -12.18 8.03 12.68
CA MET A 149 -12.38 6.82 13.50
C MET A 149 -13.87 6.61 13.85
N THR A 150 -14.63 7.69 14.03
CA THR A 150 -16.08 7.60 14.20
C THR A 150 -16.76 7.07 12.93
N ILE A 151 -16.37 7.57 11.75
CA ILE A 151 -16.89 7.10 10.46
C ILE A 151 -16.52 5.61 10.25
N GLU A 152 -15.28 5.23 10.53
CA GLU A 152 -14.85 3.83 10.41
C GLU A 152 -15.65 2.89 11.34
N ARG A 153 -15.92 3.33 12.57
CA ARG A 153 -16.76 2.55 13.53
C ARG A 153 -18.19 2.39 13.01
N MET A 154 -18.80 3.44 12.46
CA MET A 154 -20.13 3.35 11.85
C MET A 154 -20.14 2.40 10.65
N LEU A 155 -19.16 2.55 9.75
CA LEU A 155 -19.08 1.74 8.54
C LEU A 155 -18.69 0.28 8.81
N ALA A 156 -18.12 -0.02 9.98
CA ALA A 156 -17.82 -1.39 10.38
C ALA A 156 -19.09 -2.27 10.43
N ALA A 157 -20.25 -1.70 10.75
CA ALA A 157 -21.53 -2.41 10.75
C ALA A 157 -21.97 -2.88 9.34
N ALA A 158 -21.49 -2.23 8.28
CA ALA A 158 -21.74 -2.63 6.89
C ALA A 158 -20.54 -3.35 6.25
N THR A 159 -19.60 -3.81 7.04
CA THR A 159 -18.40 -4.54 6.58
C THR A 159 -18.58 -6.03 6.92
N ASP A 160 -18.32 -6.91 5.97
CA ASP A 160 -18.34 -8.37 6.21
C ASP A 160 -16.94 -8.88 6.56
N ILE A 161 -15.90 -8.29 5.95
CA ILE A 161 -14.50 -8.66 6.22
C ILE A 161 -13.55 -7.47 6.08
N PHE A 162 -12.66 -7.34 7.05
CA PHE A 162 -11.47 -6.47 6.98
C PHE A 162 -10.27 -7.29 6.53
N LEU A 163 -9.56 -6.78 5.52
CA LEU A 163 -8.35 -7.38 4.97
C LEU A 163 -7.21 -6.35 5.19
N PHE A 164 -6.55 -6.46 6.34
CA PHE A 164 -5.50 -5.52 6.72
C PHE A 164 -4.19 -5.84 6.01
N GLU A 165 -3.58 -4.87 5.37
CA GLU A 165 -2.31 -5.04 4.66
C GLU A 165 -1.10 -5.23 5.59
N SER A 166 -1.28 -5.04 6.91
CA SER A 166 -0.25 -5.26 7.93
C SER A 166 -0.87 -5.47 9.31
N ALA A 167 -0.19 -6.18 10.19
CA ALA A 167 -0.56 -6.30 11.60
C ALA A 167 -0.52 -4.95 12.31
N PHE A 168 0.35 -4.04 11.87
CA PHE A 168 0.37 -2.66 12.36
C PHE A 168 -0.97 -1.94 12.13
N ILE A 169 -1.55 -2.03 10.93
CA ILE A 169 -2.84 -1.38 10.64
C ILE A 169 -3.99 -2.09 11.34
N GLU A 170 -3.97 -3.42 11.47
CA GLU A 170 -4.94 -4.16 12.30
C GLU A 170 -4.90 -3.69 13.75
N SER A 171 -3.70 -3.57 14.35
CA SER A 171 -3.54 -3.05 15.71
C SER A 171 -4.10 -1.65 15.87
N ARG A 172 -3.82 -0.75 14.92
CA ARG A 172 -4.38 0.62 14.90
C ARG A 172 -5.91 0.61 14.79
N PHE A 173 -6.45 -0.28 13.96
CA PHE A 173 -7.90 -0.43 13.85
C PHE A 173 -8.51 -0.88 15.19
N ASN A 174 -7.95 -1.90 15.81
CA ASN A 174 -8.43 -2.41 17.09
C ASN A 174 -8.33 -1.37 18.21
N GLU A 175 -7.26 -0.56 18.22
CA GLU A 175 -7.05 0.53 19.20
C GLU A 175 -8.09 1.66 19.04
N TYR A 176 -8.41 2.07 17.80
CA TYR A 176 -9.20 3.29 17.58
C TYR A 176 -10.66 3.05 17.20
N VAL A 177 -10.95 1.94 16.57
CA VAL A 177 -12.31 1.55 16.17
C VAL A 177 -12.91 0.54 17.14
N GLY A 178 -12.10 -0.40 17.64
CA GLY A 178 -12.50 -1.46 18.55
C GLY A 178 -12.96 -2.73 17.85
N SER A 179 -13.51 -3.66 18.63
CA SER A 179 -13.99 -4.94 18.11
C SER A 179 -15.23 -4.77 17.23
N THR A 180 -15.33 -5.58 16.19
CA THR A 180 -16.46 -5.61 15.26
C THR A 180 -16.98 -7.02 15.08
N ARG A 181 -18.18 -7.17 14.49
CA ARG A 181 -18.74 -8.49 14.11
C ARG A 181 -18.22 -8.99 12.76
N ALA A 182 -17.52 -8.14 12.02
CA ALA A 182 -16.92 -8.50 10.75
C ALA A 182 -15.73 -9.43 10.96
N LEU A 183 -15.46 -10.28 9.97
CA LEU A 183 -14.23 -11.07 9.94
C LEU A 183 -13.02 -10.14 9.77
N SER A 184 -11.87 -10.57 10.25
CA SER A 184 -10.61 -9.83 10.12
C SER A 184 -9.49 -10.79 9.72
N ARG A 185 -8.63 -10.36 8.79
CA ARG A 185 -7.44 -11.07 8.34
C ARG A 185 -6.33 -10.08 8.03
N VAL A 186 -5.11 -10.40 8.46
CA VAL A 186 -3.91 -9.71 7.98
C VAL A 186 -3.45 -10.40 6.71
N ILE A 187 -3.47 -9.66 5.60
CA ILE A 187 -3.05 -10.13 4.27
C ILE A 187 -2.04 -9.14 3.72
N VAL A 188 -0.78 -9.48 3.87
CA VAL A 188 0.34 -8.61 3.49
C VAL A 188 0.39 -8.36 1.98
N ASN A 189 0.90 -7.21 1.59
CA ASN A 189 1.17 -6.90 0.18
C ASN A 189 2.12 -7.93 -0.42
N GLY A 190 1.92 -8.25 -1.69
CA GLY A 190 2.79 -9.16 -2.43
C GLY A 190 3.45 -8.51 -3.63
N ILE A 191 4.64 -8.99 -3.99
CA ILE A 191 5.36 -8.60 -5.21
C ILE A 191 5.45 -9.78 -6.19
N SER A 192 5.61 -9.45 -7.46
CA SER A 192 5.63 -10.42 -8.57
C SER A 192 6.95 -11.18 -8.64
N PRO A 193 6.98 -12.40 -9.21
CA PRO A 193 8.21 -13.19 -9.33
C PRO A 193 9.36 -12.46 -10.02
N CYS A 194 9.08 -11.61 -11.00
CA CYS A 194 10.11 -10.83 -11.70
C CYS A 194 10.79 -9.78 -10.80
N GLU A 195 10.18 -9.42 -9.67
CA GLU A 195 10.73 -8.45 -8.72
C GLU A 195 11.73 -9.07 -7.75
N PHE A 196 11.78 -10.41 -7.67
CA PHE A 196 12.80 -11.14 -6.93
C PHE A 196 14.10 -11.35 -7.71
N VAL A 197 14.14 -10.93 -8.97
CA VAL A 197 15.38 -10.94 -9.76
C VAL A 197 16.31 -9.84 -9.24
N PRO A 198 17.57 -10.13 -8.87
CA PRO A 198 18.52 -9.13 -8.37
C PRO A 198 18.71 -7.96 -9.34
N VAL A 199 18.96 -6.77 -8.81
CA VAL A 199 19.33 -5.59 -9.58
C VAL A 199 20.71 -5.11 -9.14
N ALA A 200 21.66 -5.06 -10.07
CA ALA A 200 22.97 -4.49 -9.82
C ALA A 200 22.96 -2.98 -10.05
N PRO A 201 23.64 -2.19 -9.20
CA PRO A 201 23.83 -0.78 -9.43
C PRO A 201 24.72 -0.51 -10.66
N ASN A 202 24.51 0.61 -11.32
CA ASN A 202 25.40 1.08 -12.40
C ASN A 202 26.81 1.36 -11.86
N ALA A 203 27.80 1.38 -12.73
CA ALA A 203 29.18 1.66 -12.34
C ALA A 203 29.35 3.05 -11.68
N ASP A 204 28.61 4.05 -12.17
CA ASP A 204 28.55 5.42 -11.70
C ASP A 204 27.47 5.70 -10.65
N ALA A 205 26.79 4.66 -10.15
CA ALA A 205 25.73 4.77 -9.15
C ALA A 205 26.17 5.60 -7.94
N ALA A 206 25.25 6.42 -7.43
CA ALA A 206 25.46 7.17 -6.20
C ALA A 206 25.58 6.23 -4.99
N ASP A 207 26.09 6.75 -3.88
CA ASP A 207 26.21 5.99 -2.64
C ASP A 207 24.83 5.62 -2.10
N PHE A 208 23.92 6.59 -2.15
CA PHE A 208 22.56 6.44 -1.61
C PHE A 208 21.49 6.69 -2.67
N LEU A 209 20.37 6.04 -2.46
CA LEU A 209 19.18 6.15 -3.27
C LEU A 209 17.97 6.38 -2.36
N TYR A 210 17.08 7.27 -2.77
CA TYR A 210 15.72 7.35 -2.25
C TYR A 210 14.73 7.09 -3.40
N VAL A 211 13.69 6.31 -3.15
CA VAL A 211 12.61 6.07 -4.12
C VAL A 211 11.26 6.25 -3.44
N GLY A 212 10.49 7.23 -3.90
CA GLY A 212 9.15 7.47 -3.35
C GLY A 212 8.60 8.87 -3.63
N GLU A 213 7.38 9.12 -3.14
CA GLU A 213 6.77 10.44 -3.23
C GLU A 213 7.54 11.46 -2.38
N LEU A 214 7.82 12.64 -2.94
CA LEU A 214 8.52 13.71 -2.22
C LEU A 214 7.53 14.48 -1.34
N ARG A 215 7.32 13.97 -0.11
CA ARG A 215 6.41 14.57 0.89
C ARG A 215 6.90 14.33 2.31
N ALA A 216 6.49 15.18 3.25
CA ALA A 216 6.93 15.21 4.65
C ALA A 216 6.86 13.85 5.38
N ALA A 217 5.82 13.04 5.12
CA ALA A 217 5.69 11.71 5.74
C ALA A 217 6.81 10.73 5.36
N LYS A 218 7.60 11.04 4.33
CA LYS A 218 8.70 10.22 3.83
C LYS A 218 10.06 10.58 4.43
N GLY A 219 10.15 11.67 5.22
CA GLY A 219 11.36 12.01 6.00
C GLY A 219 12.59 12.38 5.18
N ILE A 220 12.41 12.88 3.94
CA ILE A 220 13.53 13.20 3.04
C ILE A 220 14.36 14.36 3.59
N ASP A 221 13.73 15.30 4.27
CA ASP A 221 14.38 16.39 5.01
C ASP A 221 15.39 15.85 6.05
N THR A 222 15.02 14.79 6.80
CA THR A 222 15.93 14.09 7.73
C THR A 222 17.09 13.42 6.97
N LEU A 223 16.86 12.88 5.77
CA LEU A 223 17.94 12.35 4.92
C LEU A 223 18.92 13.46 4.51
N LEU A 224 18.43 14.64 4.13
CA LEU A 224 19.30 15.76 3.77
C LEU A 224 20.13 16.23 4.96
N GLU A 225 19.54 16.30 6.16
CA GLU A 225 20.25 16.61 7.40
C GLU A 225 21.33 15.57 7.71
N ALA A 226 21.04 14.28 7.55
CA ALA A 226 22.01 13.22 7.75
C ALA A 226 23.20 13.32 6.78
N ILE A 227 22.96 13.59 5.50
CA ILE A 227 24.03 13.79 4.50
C ILE A 227 24.91 15.01 4.87
N ALA A 228 24.30 16.10 5.31
CA ALA A 228 25.03 17.27 5.76
C ALA A 228 25.88 16.98 7.00
N ALA A 229 25.33 16.22 7.97
CA ALA A 229 26.05 15.80 9.17
C ALA A 229 27.25 14.90 8.82
N ILE A 230 27.11 13.95 7.90
CA ILE A 230 28.21 13.11 7.42
C ILE A 230 29.36 13.97 6.86
N ARG A 231 29.02 14.97 6.02
CA ARG A 231 30.00 15.85 5.41
C ARG A 231 30.76 16.69 6.45
N ILE A 232 30.11 17.11 7.53
CA ILE A 232 30.73 17.92 8.58
C ILE A 232 31.59 17.05 9.51
N ALA A 233 31.10 15.87 9.88
CA ALA A 233 31.74 15.00 10.85
C ALA A 233 32.82 14.09 10.27
N SER A 234 32.93 13.99 8.95
CA SER A 234 33.87 13.10 8.27
C SER A 234 34.37 13.71 6.96
N GLU A 235 35.44 13.16 6.41
CA GLU A 235 35.95 13.54 5.07
C GLU A 235 35.09 12.97 3.92
N LEU A 236 33.99 12.28 4.23
CA LEU A 236 33.11 11.69 3.25
C LEU A 236 32.18 12.75 2.64
N ALA A 237 31.98 12.68 1.34
CA ALA A 237 31.04 13.52 0.59
C ALA A 237 30.06 12.63 -0.20
N PRO A 238 29.19 11.88 0.49
CA PRO A 238 28.33 10.89 -0.17
C PRO A 238 27.34 11.56 -1.13
N ARG A 239 27.14 10.94 -2.28
CA ARG A 239 26.13 11.36 -3.26
C ARG A 239 24.83 10.60 -3.05
N ALA A 240 23.71 11.28 -3.21
CA ALA A 240 22.38 10.67 -3.16
C ALA A 240 21.51 11.06 -4.35
N VAL A 241 20.82 10.07 -4.91
CA VAL A 241 19.81 10.27 -5.96
C VAL A 241 18.44 10.12 -5.34
N LEU A 242 17.58 11.15 -5.50
CA LEU A 242 16.19 11.16 -5.05
C LEU A 242 15.28 10.91 -6.26
N VAL A 243 14.66 9.74 -6.29
CA VAL A 243 13.74 9.31 -7.35
C VAL A 243 12.31 9.45 -6.88
N GLY A 244 11.55 10.25 -7.61
CA GLY A 244 10.14 10.50 -7.34
C GLY A 244 9.73 11.92 -7.67
N SER A 245 8.48 12.22 -7.37
CA SER A 245 7.91 13.57 -7.45
C SER A 245 6.98 13.80 -6.27
N GLY A 246 6.71 15.05 -5.95
CA GLY A 246 5.79 15.36 -4.86
C GLY A 246 5.77 16.85 -4.52
N PRO A 247 4.83 17.26 -3.65
CA PRO A 247 4.60 18.67 -3.32
C PRO A 247 5.81 19.34 -2.65
N ASP A 248 6.68 18.57 -1.98
CA ASP A 248 7.76 19.12 -1.16
C ASP A 248 9.10 19.27 -1.95
N GLN A 249 9.12 18.98 -3.25
CA GLN A 249 10.37 19.02 -4.04
C GLN A 249 11.08 20.36 -3.96
N ALA A 250 10.35 21.48 -4.11
CA ALA A 250 10.94 22.82 -4.05
C ALA A 250 11.54 23.12 -2.65
N MET A 251 10.83 22.71 -1.59
CA MET A 251 11.29 22.87 -0.20
C MET A 251 12.55 22.04 0.06
N LEU A 252 12.61 20.81 -0.41
CA LEU A 252 13.78 19.93 -0.28
C LEU A 252 15.00 20.46 -1.05
N THR A 253 14.78 21.01 -2.25
CA THR A 253 15.85 21.67 -3.02
C THR A 253 16.42 22.87 -2.27
N ALA A 254 15.55 23.73 -1.71
CA ALA A 254 15.97 24.85 -0.90
C ALA A 254 16.70 24.41 0.39
N GLN A 255 16.28 23.31 1.03
CA GLN A 255 16.95 22.76 2.19
C GLN A 255 18.35 22.24 1.84
N ALA A 256 18.52 21.51 0.73
CA ALA A 256 19.84 21.07 0.26
C ALA A 256 20.80 22.23 0.03
N SER A 257 20.30 23.34 -0.53
CA SER A 257 21.08 24.57 -0.72
C SER A 257 21.50 25.20 0.64
N ARG A 258 20.56 25.35 1.58
CA ARG A 258 20.89 25.90 2.92
C ARG A 258 21.90 25.03 3.69
N LEU A 259 21.85 23.72 3.52
CA LEU A 259 22.79 22.77 4.13
C LEU A 259 24.14 22.71 3.38
N GLY A 260 24.28 23.38 2.25
CA GLY A 260 25.49 23.39 1.44
C GLY A 260 25.81 22.06 0.75
N ILE A 261 24.81 21.21 0.51
CA ILE A 261 24.93 19.86 -0.07
C ILE A 261 24.33 19.73 -1.48
N THR A 262 24.08 20.84 -2.17
CA THR A 262 23.45 20.83 -3.51
C THR A 262 24.22 19.94 -4.50
N GLY A 263 25.55 19.95 -4.46
CA GLY A 263 26.38 19.12 -5.34
C GLY A 263 26.35 17.60 -5.06
N GLN A 264 25.79 17.20 -3.91
CA GLN A 264 25.69 15.81 -3.48
C GLN A 264 24.32 15.21 -3.75
N ILE A 265 23.31 16.06 -4.02
CA ILE A 265 21.91 15.64 -4.20
C ILE A 265 21.49 15.81 -5.65
N SER A 266 20.93 14.78 -6.25
CA SER A 266 20.28 14.86 -7.56
C SER A 266 18.83 14.39 -7.49
N PHE A 267 17.93 15.13 -8.16
CA PHE A 267 16.51 14.78 -8.29
C PHE A 267 16.30 14.19 -9.70
N ALA A 268 16.04 12.88 -9.77
CA ALA A 268 15.94 12.16 -11.05
C ALA A 268 14.50 12.09 -11.62
N GLY A 269 13.52 12.70 -10.90
CA GLY A 269 12.12 12.57 -11.29
C GLY A 269 11.53 11.19 -10.99
N ALA A 270 10.30 10.96 -11.41
CA ALA A 270 9.60 9.67 -11.18
C ALA A 270 9.92 8.67 -12.29
N MET A 271 10.31 7.46 -11.90
CA MET A 271 10.57 6.33 -12.80
C MET A 271 10.17 4.99 -12.14
N PRO A 272 10.15 3.87 -12.87
CA PRO A 272 9.94 2.54 -12.30
C PRO A 272 11.00 2.19 -11.25
N ALA A 273 10.58 1.56 -10.14
CA ALA A 273 11.48 1.28 -9.01
C ALA A 273 12.70 0.44 -9.43
N ARG A 274 12.52 -0.56 -10.30
CA ARG A 274 13.64 -1.41 -10.77
C ARG A 274 14.68 -0.65 -11.61
N GLU A 275 14.27 0.40 -12.31
CA GLU A 275 15.21 1.29 -13.02
C GLU A 275 15.93 2.20 -12.01
N ALA A 276 15.18 2.74 -11.05
CA ALA A 276 15.71 3.57 -9.98
C ALA A 276 16.78 2.84 -9.15
N PHE A 277 16.59 1.54 -8.85
CA PHE A 277 17.52 0.74 -8.06
C PHE A 277 18.93 0.64 -8.67
N ARG A 278 19.08 0.92 -9.96
CA ARG A 278 20.40 0.99 -10.61
C ARG A 278 21.17 2.28 -10.31
N LEU A 279 20.49 3.33 -9.81
CA LEU A 279 21.07 4.67 -9.63
C LEU A 279 21.78 4.85 -8.29
N GLY A 280 21.63 3.91 -7.35
CA GLY A 280 22.30 4.01 -6.06
C GLY A 280 22.62 2.64 -5.45
N ARG A 281 23.59 2.62 -4.54
CA ARG A 281 24.14 1.40 -3.95
C ARG A 281 23.38 0.95 -2.70
N VAL A 282 22.82 1.89 -1.94
CA VAL A 282 22.07 1.64 -0.70
C VAL A 282 20.80 2.46 -0.74
N LEU A 283 19.65 1.80 -0.59
CA LEU A 283 18.35 2.46 -0.49
C LEU A 283 18.17 3.02 0.92
N ILE A 284 17.79 4.29 1.02
CA ILE A 284 17.43 4.95 2.27
C ILE A 284 15.91 5.11 2.34
N VAL A 285 15.30 4.62 3.41
CA VAL A 285 13.86 4.72 3.68
C VAL A 285 13.65 5.45 5.00
N PRO A 286 13.77 6.80 5.03
CA PRO A 286 13.74 7.59 6.26
C PRO A 286 12.31 7.94 6.70
N SER A 287 11.35 7.14 6.34
CA SER A 287 9.92 7.41 6.48
C SER A 287 9.51 7.65 7.93
N ARG A 288 8.52 8.54 8.13
CA ARG A 288 7.86 8.84 9.41
C ARG A 288 6.59 8.03 9.62
N ALA A 289 5.97 7.62 8.54
CA ALA A 289 4.75 6.84 8.56
C ALA A 289 4.63 5.97 7.31
N GLU A 290 4.35 4.70 7.52
CA GLU A 290 4.07 3.71 6.48
C GLU A 290 2.96 2.76 6.96
N SER A 291 2.26 2.12 6.01
CA SER A 291 1.44 0.95 6.34
C SER A 291 2.21 -0.35 6.06
N LEU A 292 2.39 -0.69 4.80
CA LEU A 292 3.29 -1.75 4.34
C LEU A 292 3.88 -1.33 2.98
N PRO A 293 5.06 -0.67 2.95
CA PRO A 293 5.55 0.00 1.76
C PRO A 293 6.06 -0.96 0.69
N TYR A 294 5.52 -0.85 -0.51
CA TYR A 294 5.95 -1.65 -1.66
C TYR A 294 7.43 -1.45 -1.99
N VAL A 295 7.94 -0.22 -1.90
CA VAL A 295 9.35 0.07 -2.24
C VAL A 295 10.33 -0.74 -1.38
N VAL A 296 9.98 -1.02 -0.13
CA VAL A 296 10.81 -1.85 0.76
C VAL A 296 10.74 -3.32 0.34
N LEU A 297 9.57 -3.82 -0.05
CA LEU A 297 9.41 -5.17 -0.60
C LEU A 297 10.17 -5.34 -1.92
N GLU A 298 10.00 -4.37 -2.84
CA GLU A 298 10.68 -4.34 -4.14
C GLU A 298 12.20 -4.33 -3.99
N ALA A 299 12.71 -3.48 -3.09
CA ALA A 299 14.15 -3.38 -2.85
C ALA A 299 14.71 -4.63 -2.19
N ALA A 300 13.99 -5.20 -1.20
CA ALA A 300 14.38 -6.47 -0.60
C ALA A 300 14.39 -7.60 -1.64
N GLY A 301 13.33 -7.74 -2.44
CA GLY A 301 13.27 -8.72 -3.52
C GLY A 301 14.39 -8.55 -4.55
N ALA A 302 14.73 -7.31 -4.91
CA ALA A 302 15.81 -6.96 -5.82
C ALA A 302 17.23 -7.05 -5.19
N ARG A 303 17.32 -7.46 -3.90
CA ARG A 303 18.58 -7.57 -3.13
C ARG A 303 19.33 -6.24 -2.99
N ILE A 304 18.60 -5.13 -2.88
CA ILE A 304 19.18 -3.82 -2.64
C ILE A 304 19.46 -3.66 -1.14
N PRO A 305 20.70 -3.38 -0.72
CA PRO A 305 21.01 -3.02 0.66
C PRO A 305 20.18 -1.81 1.11
N MET A 306 19.68 -1.83 2.35
CA MET A 306 18.79 -0.78 2.85
C MET A 306 19.16 -0.28 4.24
N VAL A 307 18.95 1.02 4.45
CA VAL A 307 18.82 1.66 5.77
C VAL A 307 17.38 2.16 5.86
N ALA A 308 16.62 1.70 6.85
CA ALA A 308 15.20 2.01 6.97
C ALA A 308 14.81 2.33 8.42
N THR A 309 13.78 3.15 8.57
CA THR A 309 13.22 3.52 9.87
C THR A 309 12.24 2.48 10.40
N ASN A 310 12.15 2.40 11.73
CA ASN A 310 11.24 1.52 12.48
C ASN A 310 9.83 2.14 12.55
N VAL A 311 9.09 2.13 11.44
CA VAL A 311 7.74 2.70 11.37
C VAL A 311 6.77 1.78 10.63
N GLY A 312 5.50 1.81 11.04
CA GLY A 312 4.43 1.10 10.35
C GLY A 312 4.68 -0.40 10.25
N GLY A 313 4.47 -0.95 9.05
CA GLY A 313 4.71 -2.35 8.73
C GLY A 313 6.15 -2.65 8.27
N ILE A 314 7.08 -1.69 8.25
CA ILE A 314 8.49 -1.97 7.89
C ILE A 314 9.09 -3.07 8.78
N PRO A 315 8.89 -3.08 10.11
CA PRO A 315 9.36 -4.19 10.96
C PRO A 315 8.80 -5.56 10.57
N GLU A 316 7.60 -5.61 10.01
CA GLU A 316 7.00 -6.87 9.54
C GLU A 316 7.71 -7.42 8.30
N ILE A 317 8.18 -6.53 7.41
CA ILE A 317 8.98 -6.87 6.23
C ILE A 317 10.37 -7.37 6.66
N PHE A 318 11.02 -6.65 7.59
CA PHE A 318 12.34 -7.01 8.07
C PHE A 318 12.35 -8.30 8.91
N GLY A 319 11.22 -8.65 9.54
CA GLY A 319 11.07 -9.89 10.29
C GLY A 319 12.15 -10.08 11.37
N PRO A 320 13.01 -11.13 11.28
CA PRO A 320 14.08 -11.36 12.25
C PRO A 320 15.15 -10.26 12.24
N PHE A 321 15.24 -9.46 11.19
CA PHE A 321 16.22 -8.37 11.06
C PHE A 321 15.70 -7.00 11.53
N LYS A 322 14.54 -6.93 12.19
CA LYS A 322 13.92 -5.67 12.65
C LYS A 322 14.79 -4.84 13.60
N SER A 323 15.73 -5.47 14.31
CA SER A 323 16.70 -4.77 15.17
C SER A 323 17.68 -3.86 14.42
N ARG A 324 17.76 -3.98 13.09
CA ARG A 324 18.58 -3.13 12.21
C ARG A 324 17.87 -1.82 11.84
N LEU A 325 16.59 -1.70 12.16
CA LEU A 325 15.80 -0.50 11.87
C LEU A 325 16.16 0.62 12.84
N ILE A 326 16.21 1.85 12.32
CA ILE A 326 16.55 3.04 13.09
C ILE A 326 15.30 3.83 13.51
N PRO A 327 15.38 4.69 14.54
CA PRO A 327 14.27 5.58 14.90
C PRO A 327 13.92 6.56 13.76
N PRO A 328 12.64 6.90 13.56
CA PRO A 328 12.26 7.98 12.63
C PRO A 328 12.59 9.35 13.23
N ASN A 329 12.74 10.37 12.35
CA ASN A 329 13.08 11.76 12.73
C ASN A 329 14.41 11.91 13.48
N ASP A 330 15.34 11.01 13.30
CA ASP A 330 16.65 11.02 13.94
C ASP A 330 17.75 11.08 12.87
N ALA A 331 18.21 12.28 12.56
CA ALA A 331 19.24 12.50 11.54
C ALA A 331 20.61 11.97 12.01
N ALA A 332 20.87 11.90 13.32
CA ALA A 332 22.11 11.36 13.85
C ALA A 332 22.14 9.83 13.70
N ALA A 333 21.09 9.13 14.13
CA ALA A 333 20.99 7.68 13.94
C ALA A 333 21.02 7.29 12.45
N LEU A 334 20.38 8.10 11.58
CA LEU A 334 20.42 7.89 10.13
C LEU A 334 21.84 8.11 9.58
N SER A 335 22.53 9.18 10.00
CA SER A 335 23.91 9.46 9.62
C SER A 335 24.85 8.32 10.00
N ASP A 336 24.77 7.81 11.25
CA ASP A 336 25.58 6.70 11.73
C ASP A 336 25.36 5.42 10.92
N ALA A 337 24.10 5.08 10.65
CA ALA A 337 23.74 3.92 9.84
C ALA A 337 24.25 4.07 8.38
N MET A 338 24.18 5.28 7.80
CA MET A 338 24.68 5.58 6.48
C MET A 338 26.22 5.50 6.44
N ILE A 339 26.94 6.01 7.43
CA ILE A 339 28.40 5.87 7.58
C ILE A 339 28.78 4.39 7.68
N GLY A 340 28.05 3.63 8.51
CA GLY A 340 28.24 2.19 8.63
C GLY A 340 28.08 1.48 7.28
N ALA A 341 27.08 1.87 6.49
CA ALA A 341 26.88 1.34 5.14
C ALA A 341 27.99 1.72 4.17
N LEU A 342 28.58 2.91 4.26
CA LEU A 342 29.70 3.33 3.39
C LEU A 342 31.00 2.61 3.74
N ARG A 343 31.31 2.48 5.02
CA ARG A 343 32.57 1.90 5.52
C ARG A 343 32.55 0.38 5.60
N GLY A 344 31.34 -0.19 5.69
CA GLY A 344 31.17 -1.64 5.81
C GLY A 344 31.57 -2.42 4.57
N SER A 345 31.81 -3.72 4.74
CA SER A 345 32.13 -4.62 3.64
C SER A 345 30.95 -4.74 2.66
N ALA A 346 31.24 -4.59 1.36
CA ALA A 346 30.23 -4.84 0.31
C ALA A 346 29.70 -6.28 0.35
N THR A 347 30.57 -7.24 0.66
CA THR A 347 30.19 -8.66 0.81
C THR A 347 29.18 -8.85 1.94
N ILE A 348 29.41 -8.25 3.11
CA ILE A 348 28.49 -8.35 4.25
C ILE A 348 27.14 -7.72 3.88
N ARG A 349 27.13 -6.54 3.26
CA ARG A 349 25.88 -5.90 2.81
C ARG A 349 25.10 -6.77 1.81
N ALA A 350 25.80 -7.43 0.88
CA ALA A 350 25.17 -8.34 -0.07
C ALA A 350 24.56 -9.55 0.64
N MET A 351 25.29 -10.20 1.56
CA MET A 351 24.78 -11.31 2.36
C MET A 351 23.54 -10.92 3.17
N GLU A 352 23.53 -9.73 3.74
CA GLU A 352 22.40 -9.21 4.50
C GLU A 352 21.18 -8.91 3.61
N ALA A 353 21.41 -8.40 2.39
CA ALA A 353 20.35 -8.17 1.41
C ALA A 353 19.77 -9.51 0.90
N ASP A 354 20.62 -10.52 0.66
CA ASP A 354 20.18 -11.87 0.29
C ASP A 354 19.34 -12.53 1.41
N ALA A 355 19.75 -12.37 2.67
CA ALA A 355 19.01 -12.91 3.80
C ALA A 355 17.61 -12.24 3.95
N LEU A 356 17.52 -10.93 3.75
CA LEU A 356 16.25 -10.22 3.76
C LEU A 356 15.38 -10.60 2.56
N ALA A 357 15.98 -10.76 1.37
CA ALA A 357 15.28 -11.24 0.17
C ALA A 357 14.60 -12.59 0.41
N ALA A 358 15.29 -13.54 1.05
CA ALA A 358 14.75 -14.85 1.37
C ALA A 358 13.51 -14.77 2.29
N VAL A 359 13.51 -13.88 3.29
CA VAL A 359 12.35 -13.64 4.16
C VAL A 359 11.18 -13.09 3.35
N VAL A 360 11.45 -12.12 2.47
CA VAL A 360 10.40 -11.49 1.65
C VAL A 360 9.84 -12.46 0.62
N GLU A 361 10.65 -13.29 -0.01
CA GLU A 361 10.22 -14.29 -0.98
C GLU A 361 9.25 -15.31 -0.39
N GLN A 362 9.49 -15.74 0.84
CA GLN A 362 8.62 -16.71 1.53
C GLN A 362 7.24 -16.12 1.88
N ARG A 363 7.15 -14.83 2.19
CA ARG A 363 5.97 -14.25 2.82
C ARG A 363 5.20 -13.28 1.94
N PHE A 364 5.87 -12.58 1.03
CA PHE A 364 5.33 -11.41 0.33
C PHE A 364 5.20 -11.64 -1.19
N SER A 365 4.80 -12.85 -1.59
CA SER A 365 4.50 -13.13 -2.99
C SER A 365 3.09 -12.67 -3.36
N ILE A 366 2.93 -12.18 -4.59
CA ILE A 366 1.63 -11.75 -5.10
C ILE A 366 0.63 -12.91 -5.15
N ALA A 367 1.09 -14.13 -5.41
CA ALA A 367 0.25 -15.32 -5.42
C ALA A 367 -0.35 -15.58 -4.04
N ASN A 368 0.48 -15.57 -2.97
CA ASN A 368 0.04 -15.76 -1.60
C ASN A 368 -0.94 -14.65 -1.17
N MET A 369 -0.69 -13.41 -1.55
CA MET A 369 -1.59 -12.28 -1.31
C MET A 369 -2.96 -12.54 -1.95
N ALA A 370 -3.00 -12.89 -3.23
CA ALA A 370 -4.24 -13.13 -3.95
C ALA A 370 -5.01 -14.33 -3.39
N ASP A 371 -4.32 -15.45 -3.11
CA ASP A 371 -4.95 -16.66 -2.55
C ASP A 371 -5.56 -16.37 -1.18
N SER A 372 -4.86 -15.61 -0.33
CA SER A 372 -5.35 -15.21 1.00
C SER A 372 -6.57 -14.28 0.91
N VAL A 373 -6.57 -13.32 -0.03
CA VAL A 373 -7.73 -12.45 -0.28
C VAL A 373 -8.92 -13.27 -0.75
N MET A 374 -8.72 -14.19 -1.69
CA MET A 374 -9.78 -15.06 -2.21
C MET A 374 -10.34 -15.99 -1.12
N ALA A 375 -9.49 -16.52 -0.24
CA ALA A 375 -9.93 -17.31 0.92
C ALA A 375 -10.79 -16.47 1.87
N GLY A 376 -10.38 -15.23 2.17
CA GLY A 376 -11.15 -14.30 2.97
C GLY A 376 -12.53 -13.99 2.39
N TYR A 377 -12.63 -13.78 1.07
CA TYR A 377 -13.93 -13.59 0.42
C TYR A 377 -14.85 -14.81 0.58
N ARG A 378 -14.35 -16.03 0.35
CA ARG A 378 -15.12 -17.26 0.50
C ARG A 378 -15.63 -17.42 1.93
N GLU A 379 -14.79 -17.17 2.91
CA GLU A 379 -15.15 -17.21 4.33
C GLU A 379 -16.26 -16.19 4.67
N ALA A 380 -16.16 -14.97 4.17
CA ALA A 380 -17.16 -13.93 4.39
C ALA A 380 -18.51 -14.29 3.73
N ILE A 381 -18.49 -14.87 2.52
CA ILE A 381 -19.69 -15.36 1.83
C ILE A 381 -20.35 -16.49 2.65
N ALA A 382 -19.57 -17.45 3.13
CA ALA A 382 -20.07 -18.56 3.93
C ALA A 382 -20.68 -18.08 5.27
N SER A 383 -19.98 -17.19 5.97
CA SER A 383 -20.43 -16.58 7.22
C SER A 383 -21.75 -15.80 7.05
N ARG A 384 -21.90 -15.07 5.95
CA ARG A 384 -23.13 -14.32 5.66
C ARG A 384 -24.31 -15.25 5.39
N LYS A 385 -24.11 -16.33 4.62
CA LYS A 385 -25.15 -17.34 4.35
C LYS A 385 -25.59 -18.04 5.63
N ALA A 386 -24.68 -18.40 6.53
CA ALA A 386 -24.99 -19.01 7.81
C ALA A 386 -25.90 -18.10 8.66
N ARG A 387 -25.53 -16.82 8.80
CA ARG A 387 -26.32 -15.81 9.53
C ARG A 387 -27.74 -15.61 8.95
N GLY A 388 -27.86 -15.62 7.61
CA GLY A 388 -29.14 -15.50 6.93
C GLY A 388 -30.04 -16.73 7.15
N GLY A 389 -29.47 -17.93 7.16
CA GLY A 389 -30.16 -19.18 7.45
C GLY A 389 -30.69 -19.26 8.90
N ASP A 390 -29.89 -18.80 9.86
CA ASP A 390 -30.30 -18.78 11.29
C ASP A 390 -31.40 -17.74 11.54
N ALA A 391 -31.35 -16.57 10.87
CA ALA A 391 -32.43 -15.58 10.97
C ALA A 391 -33.76 -16.08 10.41
N LEU A 392 -33.77 -16.86 9.34
CA LEU A 392 -34.93 -17.48 8.77
C LEU A 392 -35.51 -18.58 9.69
N ARG A 393 -34.66 -19.38 10.35
CA ARG A 393 -35.09 -20.41 11.33
C ARG A 393 -35.62 -19.82 12.63
N ALA A 394 -35.12 -18.65 13.04
CA ALA A 394 -35.59 -17.94 14.23
C ALA A 394 -36.92 -17.19 13.99
N ALA A 395 -37.30 -16.96 12.75
CA ALA A 395 -38.53 -16.28 12.34
C ALA A 395 -39.66 -17.25 11.95
N ALA A 396 -39.36 -18.54 11.82
CA ALA A 396 -40.31 -19.64 11.57
C ALA A 396 -40.65 -20.35 12.87
#